data_728f2efa706bc78d4fd9accdc1838e5c
#
_entry.id   728f2efa706bc78d4fd9accdc1838e5c
#
_cell.length_a   1.000
_cell.length_b   1.000
_cell.length_c   1.000
_cell.angle_alpha   90.00
_cell.angle_beta   90.00
_cell.angle_gamma   90.00
#
_symmetry.space_group_name_H-M   'P 1'
#
loop_
_entity.id
_entity.type
_entity.pdbx_description
1 polymer ?
#
loop_
_entity_poly.entity_id
_entity_poly.type
_entity_poly.pdbx_seq_one_letter_code
_entity_poly.pdbx_strand_id
1 'polypeptide(L)'
;MNLKQSLEKHDFHGVWMRLLALAMILIVAVSALIASPVSANAAEVGDPSAVKGKTYAVGTDTTFAPFEYRENGKMTGIDMELIRAIAQEEGFEVTIQSLGFNAALQALSSNQVDVVIAGMSITDERKTTYDFSNPYFQSGIQMAIAENNDSITSYKDLDGKTVVAKTGS
;
A
#
# COMPACT_ATOMS: atom_id res chain seq x y z
N MET A 1 8.67 -82.96 19.71
CA MET A 1 9.55 -81.83 19.65
C MET A 1 8.88 -80.84 18.75
N ASN A 2 8.35 -79.75 19.31
CA ASN A 2 7.31 -78.91 18.72
C ASN A 2 7.89 -77.84 17.78
N LEU A 3 7.67 -77.97 16.49
CA LEU A 3 8.07 -77.01 15.47
C LEU A 3 7.34 -75.64 15.52
N LYS A 4 6.37 -75.53 16.39
CA LYS A 4 5.55 -74.28 16.53
C LYS A 4 6.19 -73.19 17.38
N GLN A 5 7.19 -73.51 18.21
CA GLN A 5 7.85 -72.53 19.08
C GLN A 5 9.06 -71.81 18.47
N SER A 6 9.55 -72.23 17.31
CA SER A 6 10.73 -71.65 16.67
C SER A 6 10.42 -70.53 15.70
N LEU A 7 9.17 -70.38 15.26
CA LEU A 7 8.77 -69.39 14.24
C LEU A 7 8.26 -68.05 14.83
N GLU A 8 7.94 -68.00 16.12
CA GLU A 8 7.37 -66.78 16.72
C GLU A 8 8.40 -65.80 17.32
N LYS A 9 9.66 -66.16 17.40
CA LYS A 9 10.67 -65.36 18.12
C LYS A 9 11.56 -64.47 17.24
N HIS A 10 11.52 -64.64 15.90
CA HIS A 10 12.46 -63.93 15.06
C HIS A 10 11.91 -62.74 14.25
N ASP A 11 10.59 -62.62 14.14
CA ASP A 11 10.02 -61.56 13.28
C ASP A 11 9.53 -60.30 14.03
N PHE A 12 9.24 -60.46 15.35
CA PHE A 12 8.65 -59.36 16.11
C PHE A 12 9.63 -58.17 16.32
N HIS A 13 10.93 -58.46 16.54
CA HIS A 13 11.93 -57.39 16.73
C HIS A 13 12.28 -56.67 15.44
N GLY A 14 12.27 -57.37 14.28
CA GLY A 14 12.54 -56.76 13.01
C GLY A 14 11.42 -55.84 12.50
N VAL A 15 10.19 -56.22 12.75
CA VAL A 15 9.00 -55.43 12.41
C VAL A 15 8.91 -54.16 13.28
N TRP A 16 9.16 -54.30 14.60
CA TRP A 16 9.16 -53.14 15.52
C TRP A 16 10.27 -52.12 15.22
N MET A 17 11.48 -52.59 14.89
CA MET A 17 12.57 -51.70 14.49
C MET A 17 12.30 -50.97 13.19
N ARG A 18 11.64 -51.61 12.22
CA ARG A 18 11.24 -50.98 10.94
C ARG A 18 10.11 -49.96 11.14
N LEU A 19 9.15 -50.22 12.04
CA LEU A 19 8.08 -49.29 12.40
C LEU A 19 8.62 -48.10 13.20
N LEU A 20 9.57 -48.26 14.07
CA LEU A 20 10.24 -47.17 14.80
C LEU A 20 11.11 -46.32 13.88
N ALA A 21 11.79 -46.93 12.90
CA ALA A 21 12.55 -46.18 11.88
C ALA A 21 11.64 -45.36 10.96
N LEU A 22 10.50 -45.89 10.55
CA LEU A 22 9.50 -45.18 9.76
C LEU A 22 8.83 -44.04 10.53
N ALA A 23 8.55 -44.26 11.83
CA ALA A 23 8.01 -43.21 12.68
C ALA A 23 9.00 -42.05 12.91
N MET A 24 10.29 -42.33 13.07
CA MET A 24 11.33 -41.32 13.19
C MET A 24 11.52 -40.53 11.88
N ILE A 25 11.46 -41.19 10.73
CA ILE A 25 11.52 -40.50 9.42
C ILE A 25 10.31 -39.59 9.22
N LEU A 26 9.12 -40.00 9.67
CA LEU A 26 7.91 -39.18 9.58
C LEU A 26 7.98 -37.94 10.51
N ILE A 27 8.54 -38.07 11.69
CA ILE A 27 8.71 -36.98 12.67
C ILE A 27 9.73 -35.96 12.15
N VAL A 28 10.81 -36.39 11.49
CA VAL A 28 11.80 -35.51 10.90
C VAL A 28 11.23 -34.78 9.64
N ALA A 29 10.39 -35.46 8.86
CA ALA A 29 9.73 -34.86 7.70
C ALA A 29 8.68 -33.79 8.11
N VAL A 30 7.94 -34.02 9.20
CA VAL A 30 6.95 -33.06 9.71
C VAL A 30 7.63 -31.85 10.38
N SER A 31 8.77 -32.02 11.03
CA SER A 31 9.51 -30.89 11.62
C SER A 31 10.21 -30.01 10.56
N ALA A 32 10.50 -30.55 9.37
CA ALA A 32 11.02 -29.75 8.25
C ALA A 32 9.94 -28.89 7.57
N LEU A 33 8.64 -29.22 7.72
CA LEU A 33 7.53 -28.44 7.16
C LEU A 33 7.11 -27.24 8.03
N ILE A 34 7.56 -27.14 9.29
CA ILE A 34 7.15 -26.09 10.23
C ILE A 34 8.21 -24.97 10.31
N ALA A 35 9.38 -25.17 9.71
CA ALA A 35 10.43 -24.16 9.61
C ALA A 35 10.40 -23.44 8.24
N SER A 36 9.22 -23.08 7.75
CA SER A 36 9.14 -21.97 6.81
C SER A 36 9.50 -20.72 7.60
N PRO A 37 10.57 -19.98 7.25
CA PRO A 37 10.73 -18.66 7.79
C PRO A 37 9.46 -17.90 7.38
N VAL A 38 8.68 -17.45 8.36
CA VAL A 38 7.77 -16.32 8.13
C VAL A 38 8.70 -15.19 7.73
N SER A 39 8.92 -15.02 6.43
CA SER A 39 9.39 -13.77 5.89
C SER A 39 8.34 -12.76 6.35
N ALA A 40 8.64 -12.02 7.41
CA ALA A 40 8.02 -10.75 7.60
C ALA A 40 8.20 -10.05 6.24
N ASN A 41 7.10 -9.82 5.52
CA ASN A 41 7.07 -8.89 4.41
C ASN A 41 7.44 -7.52 5.00
N ALA A 42 8.75 -7.27 5.16
CA ALA A 42 9.26 -5.96 4.89
C ALA A 42 8.79 -5.72 3.44
N ALA A 43 7.91 -4.73 3.24
CA ALA A 43 7.56 -4.30 1.91
C ALA A 43 8.88 -4.24 1.14
N GLU A 44 9.02 -5.09 0.13
CA GLU A 44 10.21 -5.07 -0.71
C GLU A 44 10.32 -3.63 -1.20
N VAL A 45 11.32 -2.93 -0.69
CA VAL A 45 11.72 -1.67 -1.28
C VAL A 45 12.08 -2.06 -2.71
N GLY A 46 11.24 -1.65 -3.66
CA GLY A 46 11.40 -2.04 -5.07
C GLY A 46 12.83 -1.74 -5.50
N ASP A 47 13.37 -2.54 -6.38
CA ASP A 47 14.72 -2.34 -6.91
C ASP A 47 14.82 -0.93 -7.52
N PRO A 48 15.62 0.00 -6.95
CA PRO A 48 15.76 1.36 -7.46
C PRO A 48 16.22 1.38 -8.94
N SER A 49 16.91 0.34 -9.39
CA SER A 49 17.34 0.20 -10.79
C SER A 49 16.15 0.02 -11.74
N ALA A 50 15.01 -0.45 -11.25
CA ALA A 50 13.82 -0.70 -12.06
C ALA A 50 13.16 0.59 -12.61
N VAL A 51 13.39 1.75 -11.97
CA VAL A 51 12.80 3.04 -12.37
C VAL A 51 13.79 3.94 -13.11
N LYS A 52 15.08 3.70 -12.96
CA LYS A 52 16.15 4.54 -13.51
C LYS A 52 16.05 4.72 -15.03
N GLY A 53 16.11 5.96 -15.49
CA GLY A 53 16.06 6.33 -16.90
C GLY A 53 14.68 6.22 -17.53
N LYS A 54 13.63 5.94 -16.76
CA LYS A 54 12.22 5.95 -17.24
C LYS A 54 11.62 7.33 -17.10
N THR A 55 10.53 7.58 -17.82
CA THR A 55 9.69 8.78 -17.69
C THR A 55 8.30 8.36 -17.24
N TYR A 56 7.80 8.96 -16.17
CA TYR A 56 6.46 8.70 -15.65
C TYR A 56 5.54 9.90 -15.86
N ALA A 57 4.31 9.62 -16.29
CA ALA A 57 3.23 10.60 -16.37
C ALA A 57 2.59 10.76 -14.98
N VAL A 58 2.61 11.97 -14.45
CA VAL A 58 2.10 12.30 -13.12
C VAL A 58 0.88 13.20 -13.23
N GLY A 59 -0.30 12.69 -12.85
CA GLY A 59 -1.53 13.46 -12.74
C GLY A 59 -1.56 14.28 -11.44
N THR A 60 -2.05 15.51 -11.52
CA THR A 60 -2.22 16.38 -10.35
C THR A 60 -3.44 17.27 -10.49
N ASP A 61 -3.85 17.91 -9.39
CA ASP A 61 -4.92 18.91 -9.42
C ASP A 61 -4.45 20.22 -10.09
N THR A 62 -5.38 21.07 -10.38
CA THR A 62 -5.10 22.37 -11.03
C THR A 62 -4.74 23.46 -10.02
N THR A 63 -5.33 23.39 -8.80
CA THR A 63 -5.13 24.41 -7.78
C THR A 63 -5.54 23.89 -6.40
N PHE A 64 -4.56 23.53 -5.60
CA PHE A 64 -4.71 23.13 -4.21
C PHE A 64 -3.51 23.57 -3.37
N ALA A 65 -3.34 24.88 -3.21
CA ALA A 65 -2.26 25.44 -2.39
C ALA A 65 -2.37 24.96 -0.93
N PRO A 66 -1.23 24.63 -0.29
CA PRO A 66 0.15 24.78 -0.73
C PRO A 66 0.73 23.54 -1.46
N PHE A 67 -0.10 22.53 -1.77
CA PHE A 67 0.35 21.26 -2.34
C PHE A 67 0.68 21.38 -3.81
N GLU A 68 -0.27 21.83 -4.64
CA GLU A 68 -0.06 22.09 -6.05
C GLU A 68 -0.88 23.32 -6.49
N TYR A 69 -0.23 24.20 -7.21
CA TYR A 69 -0.83 25.42 -7.76
C TYR A 69 0.08 25.99 -8.86
N ARG A 70 -0.44 26.98 -9.60
CA ARG A 70 0.35 27.67 -10.62
C ARG A 70 0.91 28.98 -10.10
N GLU A 71 2.20 29.14 -10.25
CA GLU A 71 2.90 30.40 -10.06
C GLU A 71 3.71 30.73 -11.32
N ASN A 72 3.52 31.92 -11.86
CA ASN A 72 4.16 32.36 -13.11
C ASN A 72 4.03 31.34 -14.27
N GLY A 73 2.86 30.68 -14.37
CA GLY A 73 2.57 29.69 -15.40
C GLY A 73 3.14 28.28 -15.14
N LYS A 74 3.96 28.09 -14.10
CA LYS A 74 4.57 26.80 -13.74
C LYS A 74 3.83 26.15 -12.58
N MET A 75 3.63 24.84 -12.64
CA MET A 75 3.13 24.05 -11.49
C MET A 75 4.19 24.00 -10.42
N THR A 76 3.84 24.39 -9.20
CA THR A 76 4.69 24.46 -8.01
C THR A 76 3.90 24.00 -6.77
N GLY A 77 4.56 23.96 -5.62
CA GLY A 77 4.00 23.53 -4.34
C GLY A 77 4.66 22.27 -3.80
N ILE A 78 4.25 21.87 -2.60
CA ILE A 78 4.84 20.75 -1.85
C ILE A 78 4.88 19.48 -2.72
N ASP A 79 3.79 19.13 -3.36
CA ASP A 79 3.65 17.91 -4.17
C ASP A 79 4.57 17.94 -5.39
N MET A 80 4.65 19.11 -6.03
CA MET A 80 5.47 19.29 -7.23
C MET A 80 6.97 19.26 -6.93
N GLU A 81 7.37 19.78 -5.79
CA GLU A 81 8.76 19.73 -5.33
C GLU A 81 9.14 18.34 -4.88
N LEU A 82 8.23 17.67 -4.13
CA LEU A 82 8.43 16.31 -3.63
C LEU A 82 8.62 15.31 -4.80
N ILE A 83 7.72 15.28 -5.76
CA ILE A 83 7.82 14.32 -6.86
C ILE A 83 9.07 14.56 -7.74
N ARG A 84 9.46 15.81 -7.93
CA ARG A 84 10.70 16.14 -8.66
C ARG A 84 11.95 15.73 -7.87
N ALA A 85 11.95 15.91 -6.54
CA ALA A 85 13.05 15.49 -5.70
C ALA A 85 13.23 13.97 -5.70
N ILE A 86 12.12 13.23 -5.59
CA ILE A 86 12.12 11.77 -5.71
C ILE A 86 12.64 11.33 -7.08
N ALA A 87 12.14 11.94 -8.16
CA ALA A 87 12.58 11.63 -9.52
C ALA A 87 14.08 11.86 -9.71
N GLN A 88 14.60 12.94 -9.15
CA GLN A 88 16.03 13.25 -9.20
C GLN A 88 16.88 12.24 -8.42
N GLU A 89 16.44 11.87 -7.21
CA GLU A 89 17.15 10.93 -6.35
C GLU A 89 17.19 9.52 -6.96
N GLU A 90 16.04 9.05 -7.46
CA GLU A 90 15.88 7.71 -8.00
C GLU A 90 16.29 7.61 -9.49
N GLY A 91 16.60 8.74 -10.13
CA GLY A 91 17.12 8.78 -11.51
C GLY A 91 16.09 8.51 -12.60
N PHE A 92 14.83 8.90 -12.39
CA PHE A 92 13.79 8.89 -13.40
C PHE A 92 13.30 10.31 -13.73
N GLU A 93 12.49 10.45 -14.78
CA GLU A 93 11.89 11.71 -15.19
C GLU A 93 10.39 11.72 -14.95
N VAL A 94 9.80 12.92 -14.81
CA VAL A 94 8.35 13.09 -14.66
C VAL A 94 7.79 14.08 -15.64
N THR A 95 6.62 13.75 -16.21
CA THR A 95 5.79 14.65 -17.00
C THR A 95 4.53 14.99 -16.22
N ILE A 96 4.42 16.23 -15.75
CA ILE A 96 3.30 16.69 -14.91
C ILE A 96 2.10 17.07 -15.80
N GLN A 97 0.95 16.46 -15.50
CA GLN A 97 -0.34 16.71 -16.13
C GLN A 97 -1.32 17.31 -15.11
N SER A 98 -1.57 18.61 -15.23
CA SER A 98 -2.53 19.33 -14.36
C SER A 98 -3.94 19.16 -14.91
N LEU A 99 -4.67 18.18 -14.40
CA LEU A 99 -5.96 17.72 -14.93
C LEU A 99 -7.15 18.14 -14.07
N GLY A 100 -6.93 18.42 -12.80
CA GLY A 100 -7.96 18.50 -11.77
C GLY A 100 -8.12 17.14 -11.05
N PHE A 101 -8.48 17.19 -9.76
CA PHE A 101 -8.41 16.02 -8.87
C PHE A 101 -9.15 14.79 -9.44
N ASN A 102 -10.44 14.93 -9.76
CA ASN A 102 -11.23 13.79 -10.24
C ASN A 102 -10.75 13.29 -11.62
N ALA A 103 -10.34 14.19 -12.51
CA ALA A 103 -9.82 13.80 -13.81
C ALA A 103 -8.46 13.10 -13.70
N ALA A 104 -7.61 13.49 -12.74
CA ALA A 104 -6.36 12.80 -12.46
C ALA A 104 -6.60 11.35 -11.97
N LEU A 105 -7.58 11.13 -11.09
CA LEU A 105 -7.97 9.78 -10.65
C LEU A 105 -8.53 8.91 -11.78
N GLN A 106 -9.32 9.49 -12.68
CA GLN A 106 -9.81 8.79 -13.87
C GLN A 106 -8.67 8.44 -14.82
N ALA A 107 -7.72 9.36 -15.02
CA ALA A 107 -6.53 9.13 -15.82
C ALA A 107 -5.66 8.00 -15.26
N LEU A 108 -5.51 7.92 -13.92
CA LEU A 108 -4.82 6.81 -13.26
C LEU A 108 -5.54 5.48 -13.50
N SER A 109 -6.85 5.44 -13.29
CA SER A 109 -7.66 4.22 -13.47
C SER A 109 -7.69 3.73 -14.92
N SER A 110 -7.46 4.63 -15.89
CA SER A 110 -7.39 4.29 -17.33
C SER A 110 -5.95 4.16 -17.87
N ASN A 111 -4.95 4.16 -16.99
CA ASN A 111 -3.52 4.09 -17.34
C ASN A 111 -3.05 5.22 -18.29
N GLN A 112 -3.67 6.40 -18.22
CA GLN A 112 -3.22 7.59 -18.94
C GLN A 112 -2.14 8.35 -18.17
N VAL A 113 -2.10 8.16 -16.85
CA VAL A 113 -1.00 8.56 -15.97
C VAL A 113 -0.57 7.38 -15.12
N ASP A 114 0.70 7.37 -14.71
CA ASP A 114 1.28 6.30 -13.92
C ASP A 114 1.11 6.52 -12.42
N VAL A 115 1.07 7.80 -12.00
CA VAL A 115 1.01 8.23 -10.61
C VAL A 115 0.10 9.45 -10.49
N VAL A 116 -0.57 9.58 -9.35
CA VAL A 116 -1.26 10.83 -8.96
C VAL A 116 -0.66 11.35 -7.66
N ILE A 117 -0.33 12.64 -7.64
CA ILE A 117 0.05 13.39 -6.45
C ILE A 117 -0.76 14.68 -6.40
N ALA A 118 -1.63 14.82 -5.42
CA ALA A 118 -2.61 15.91 -5.35
C ALA A 118 -3.15 16.14 -3.92
N GLY A 119 -2.28 16.07 -2.90
CA GLY A 119 -2.67 16.22 -1.50
C GLY A 119 -3.75 15.24 -1.07
N MET A 120 -3.82 14.06 -1.68
CA MET A 120 -4.90 13.11 -1.51
C MET A 120 -4.86 12.43 -0.14
N SER A 121 -5.96 12.52 0.61
CA SER A 121 -6.09 11.82 1.89
C SER A 121 -6.14 10.30 1.70
N ILE A 122 -5.36 9.58 2.50
CA ILE A 122 -5.37 8.12 2.58
C ILE A 122 -6.58 7.70 3.41
N THR A 123 -7.58 7.05 2.79
CA THR A 123 -8.74 6.48 3.47
C THR A 123 -8.87 5.00 3.18
N ASP A 124 -9.56 4.26 4.06
CA ASP A 124 -9.75 2.82 3.85
C ASP A 124 -10.59 2.53 2.59
N GLU A 125 -11.56 3.39 2.28
CA GLU A 125 -12.32 3.30 1.03
C GLU A 125 -11.40 3.44 -0.19
N ARG A 126 -10.53 4.45 -0.22
CA ARG A 126 -9.62 4.70 -1.34
C ARG A 126 -8.57 3.59 -1.52
N LYS A 127 -8.10 2.99 -0.42
CA LYS A 127 -7.20 1.84 -0.43
C LYS A 127 -7.80 0.60 -1.11
N THR A 128 -9.11 0.52 -1.27
CA THR A 128 -9.74 -0.59 -2.02
C THR A 128 -9.53 -0.48 -3.53
N THR A 129 -9.15 0.69 -4.01
CA THR A 129 -9.04 1.01 -5.44
C THR A 129 -7.63 1.44 -5.85
N TYR A 130 -6.90 2.09 -4.95
CA TYR A 130 -5.58 2.68 -5.22
C TYR A 130 -4.54 2.20 -4.21
N ASP A 131 -3.33 1.98 -4.68
CA ASP A 131 -2.15 1.84 -3.84
C ASP A 131 -1.63 3.22 -3.43
N PHE A 132 -1.19 3.33 -2.17
CA PHE A 132 -0.70 4.58 -1.61
C PHE A 132 0.75 4.43 -1.15
N SER A 133 1.52 5.51 -1.27
CA SER A 133 2.78 5.66 -0.57
C SER A 133 2.57 5.79 0.96
N ASN A 134 3.65 5.84 1.71
CA ASN A 134 3.61 6.34 3.08
C ASN A 134 3.10 7.79 3.08
N PRO A 135 2.37 8.23 4.14
CA PRO A 135 1.92 9.60 4.24
C PRO A 135 3.11 10.56 4.36
N TYR A 136 3.15 11.59 3.54
CA TYR A 136 4.20 12.61 3.53
C TYR A 136 3.79 13.91 4.21
N PHE A 137 2.50 14.07 4.53
CA PHE A 137 1.96 15.27 5.20
C PHE A 137 0.81 14.88 6.12
N GLN A 138 0.75 15.49 7.31
CA GLN A 138 -0.39 15.34 8.23
C GLN A 138 -1.31 16.52 8.07
N SER A 139 -2.50 16.30 7.52
CA SER A 139 -3.52 17.32 7.28
C SER A 139 -4.74 17.10 8.18
N GLY A 140 -5.63 18.08 8.21
CA GLY A 140 -6.92 18.05 8.87
C GLY A 140 -7.95 18.81 8.08
N ILE A 141 -9.22 18.57 8.39
CA ILE A 141 -10.36 19.31 7.82
C ILE A 141 -10.76 20.42 8.79
N GLN A 142 -10.90 21.63 8.27
CA GLN A 142 -11.44 22.76 9.00
C GLN A 142 -12.77 23.22 8.41
N MET A 143 -13.65 23.65 9.29
CA MET A 143 -14.93 24.25 8.94
C MET A 143 -14.79 25.77 8.93
N ALA A 144 -15.12 26.39 7.81
CA ALA A 144 -15.26 27.84 7.71
C ALA A 144 -16.74 28.21 7.85
N ILE A 145 -17.03 29.15 8.71
CA ILE A 145 -18.38 29.70 8.95
C ILE A 145 -18.34 31.22 8.77
N ALA A 146 -19.50 31.84 8.50
CA ALA A 146 -19.61 33.29 8.45
C ALA A 146 -19.25 33.90 9.80
N GLU A 147 -18.56 35.04 9.81
CA GLU A 147 -18.05 35.71 11.01
C GLU A 147 -19.14 36.00 12.06
N ASN A 148 -20.36 36.30 11.59
CA ASN A 148 -21.51 36.61 12.44
C ASN A 148 -22.45 35.43 12.67
N ASN A 149 -22.00 34.19 12.45
CA ASN A 149 -22.78 32.98 12.66
C ASN A 149 -22.45 32.35 14.01
N ASP A 150 -23.22 32.67 15.03
CA ASP A 150 -23.07 32.13 16.38
C ASP A 150 -23.78 30.77 16.58
N SER A 151 -24.52 30.29 15.55
CA SER A 151 -25.31 29.07 15.66
C SER A 151 -24.53 27.78 15.30
N ILE A 152 -23.32 27.91 14.77
CA ILE A 152 -22.46 26.80 14.40
C ILE A 152 -21.13 26.95 15.15
N THR A 153 -20.92 26.12 16.16
CA THR A 153 -19.72 26.10 17.00
C THR A 153 -18.90 24.83 16.84
N SER A 154 -19.53 23.80 16.29
CA SER A 154 -18.90 22.50 16.04
C SER A 154 -19.47 21.85 14.77
N TYR A 155 -18.81 20.81 14.27
CA TYR A 155 -19.30 20.03 13.12
C TYR A 155 -20.66 19.36 13.41
N LYS A 156 -21.02 19.13 14.68
CA LYS A 156 -22.31 18.55 15.08
C LYS A 156 -23.49 19.49 14.81
N ASP A 157 -23.24 20.78 14.75
CA ASP A 157 -24.27 21.79 14.48
C ASP A 157 -24.61 21.89 12.98
N LEU A 158 -23.93 21.08 12.14
CA LEU A 158 -24.15 21.01 10.69
C LEU A 158 -25.34 20.13 10.31
N ASP A 159 -25.94 19.40 11.24
CA ASP A 159 -27.10 18.55 10.96
C ASP A 159 -28.25 19.39 10.39
N GLY A 160 -28.77 18.97 9.24
CA GLY A 160 -29.81 19.70 8.50
C GLY A 160 -29.35 21.01 7.83
N LYS A 161 -28.06 21.34 7.83
CA LYS A 161 -27.51 22.53 7.17
C LYS A 161 -26.97 22.23 5.78
N THR A 162 -26.94 23.26 4.95
CA THR A 162 -26.28 23.17 3.64
C THR A 162 -24.78 23.41 3.84
N VAL A 163 -23.97 22.44 3.43
CA VAL A 163 -22.51 22.49 3.49
C VAL A 163 -21.95 22.48 2.08
N VAL A 164 -20.91 23.28 1.84
CA VAL A 164 -20.17 23.29 0.59
C VAL A 164 -18.78 22.71 0.83
N ALA A 165 -18.37 21.79 -0.02
CA ALA A 165 -17.03 21.23 -0.04
C ALA A 165 -16.52 21.09 -1.47
N LYS A 166 -15.20 20.91 -1.61
CA LYS A 166 -14.60 20.58 -2.90
C LYS A 166 -15.05 19.18 -3.33
N THR A 167 -15.46 19.01 -4.57
CA THR A 167 -15.84 17.70 -5.11
C THR A 167 -14.66 16.74 -5.07
N GLY A 168 -14.86 15.57 -4.48
CA GLY A 168 -13.86 14.51 -4.39
C GLY A 168 -12.85 14.64 -3.24
N SER A 169 -13.00 15.65 -2.37
CA SER A 169 -12.11 15.83 -1.20
C SER A 169 -12.57 14.99 -0.02
#